data_3672d81ce55c67eecb18bc8986d55891
#
_entry.id   3672d81ce55c67eecb18bc8986d55891
#
_cell.length_a   1.000
_cell.length_b   1.000
_cell.length_c   1.000
_cell.angle_alpha   90.00
_cell.angle_beta   90.00
_cell.angle_gamma   90.00
#
_symmetry.space_group_name_H-M   'P 1'
#
loop_
_entity.id
_entity.type
_entity.pdbx_description
1 polymer ?
#
loop_
_entity_poly.entity_id
_entity_poly.type
_entity_poly.pdbx_seq_one_letter_code
_entity_poly.pdbx_strand_id
1 'polypeptide(L)'
;MKTPYEYRAQAREVLQNRWGEAAIMQVVILGLALLFSAPSALGTLHPEFAALTNMSSLATLLILPIQYAFYNVLLRALRSEDESWWSATWQIVSKQFGRFFLAGLLIMILTVLIGIVTLGIGAIILAYAYSMVPYLLLDYPELSVREAMKLSREMTRGYKWDLFVLDLTFIGWIILCILTLGIGVLFVEPYQQAARAAFYEDLKRDRIVEEHDQ
;
A
#
# COMPACT_ATOMS: atom_id res chain seq x y z
N MET A 1 19.14 8.87 -5.90
CA MET A 1 17.84 8.22 -6.32
C MET A 1 17.98 7.52 -7.64
N LYS A 2 17.40 6.33 -7.79
CA LYS A 2 17.32 5.56 -9.05
C LYS A 2 16.27 6.11 -9.99
N THR A 3 16.32 5.70 -11.24
CA THR A 3 15.28 6.02 -12.24
C THR A 3 14.03 5.15 -12.03
N PRO A 4 12.82 5.59 -12.46
CA PRO A 4 11.60 4.77 -12.40
C PRO A 4 11.76 3.41 -13.11
N TYR A 5 12.57 3.34 -14.16
CA TYR A 5 12.87 2.10 -14.86
C TYR A 5 13.62 1.11 -13.98
N GLU A 6 14.62 1.58 -13.21
CA GLU A 6 15.43 0.75 -12.31
C GLU A 6 14.57 0.19 -11.15
N TYR A 7 13.68 0.99 -10.58
CA TYR A 7 12.72 0.50 -9.55
C TYR A 7 11.82 -0.60 -10.11
N ARG A 8 11.32 -0.42 -11.32
CA ARG A 8 10.51 -1.44 -11.99
C ARG A 8 11.32 -2.70 -12.33
N ALA A 9 12.59 -2.55 -12.71
CA ALA A 9 13.47 -3.69 -12.94
C ALA A 9 13.69 -4.51 -11.65
N GLN A 10 13.98 -3.86 -10.53
CA GLN A 10 14.10 -4.50 -9.23
C GLN A 10 12.81 -5.20 -8.79
N ALA A 11 11.66 -4.53 -8.93
CA ALA A 11 10.37 -5.14 -8.62
C ALA A 11 10.11 -6.39 -9.46
N ARG A 12 10.47 -6.38 -10.75
CA ARG A 12 10.33 -7.54 -11.64
C ARG A 12 11.25 -8.69 -11.21
N GLU A 13 12.48 -8.39 -10.81
CA GLU A 13 13.44 -9.38 -10.35
C GLU A 13 12.92 -10.11 -9.11
N VAL A 14 12.43 -9.39 -8.11
CA VAL A 14 11.82 -9.95 -6.90
C VAL A 14 10.63 -10.85 -7.22
N LEU A 15 9.81 -10.45 -8.17
CA LEU A 15 8.61 -11.19 -8.56
C LEU A 15 8.89 -12.34 -9.54
N GLN A 16 10.07 -12.41 -10.16
CA GLN A 16 10.34 -13.28 -11.31
C GLN A 16 9.97 -14.76 -11.09
N ASN A 17 10.21 -15.30 -9.88
CA ASN A 17 9.88 -16.69 -9.55
C ASN A 17 8.67 -16.80 -8.60
N ARG A 18 8.01 -15.70 -8.24
CA ARG A 18 6.98 -15.64 -7.20
C ARG A 18 5.68 -14.95 -7.65
N TRP A 19 5.49 -14.79 -8.95
CA TRP A 19 4.26 -14.20 -9.50
C TRP A 19 3.00 -14.94 -9.04
N GLY A 20 3.08 -16.27 -8.91
CA GLY A 20 1.96 -17.08 -8.41
C GLY A 20 1.60 -16.75 -6.98
N GLU A 21 2.59 -16.64 -6.08
CA GLU A 21 2.37 -16.27 -4.67
C GLU A 21 1.78 -14.85 -4.57
N ALA A 22 2.34 -13.89 -5.32
CA ALA A 22 1.84 -12.52 -5.36
C ALA A 22 0.38 -12.45 -5.85
N ALA A 23 0.06 -13.15 -6.93
CA ALA A 23 -1.29 -13.21 -7.48
C ALA A 23 -2.28 -13.86 -6.50
N ILE A 24 -1.91 -14.98 -5.84
CA ILE A 24 -2.74 -15.63 -4.84
C ILE A 24 -3.03 -14.69 -3.67
N MET A 25 -2.01 -13.98 -3.15
CA MET A 25 -2.21 -13.00 -2.09
C MET A 25 -3.17 -11.90 -2.52
N GLN A 26 -3.02 -11.40 -3.74
CA GLN A 26 -3.92 -10.36 -4.27
C GLN A 26 -5.34 -10.89 -4.50
N VAL A 27 -5.52 -12.14 -4.93
CA VAL A 27 -6.83 -12.80 -5.02
C VAL A 27 -7.50 -12.87 -3.65
N VAL A 28 -6.76 -13.23 -2.60
CA VAL A 28 -7.29 -13.28 -1.23
C VAL A 28 -7.72 -11.89 -0.76
N ILE A 29 -6.88 -10.87 -0.95
CA ILE A 29 -7.19 -9.48 -0.58
C ILE A 29 -8.43 -8.99 -1.34
N LEU A 30 -8.49 -9.22 -2.65
CA LEU A 30 -9.64 -8.83 -3.48
C LEU A 30 -10.89 -9.62 -3.10
N GLY A 31 -10.77 -10.92 -2.85
CA GLY A 31 -11.90 -11.77 -2.41
C GLY A 31 -12.48 -11.29 -1.08
N LEU A 32 -11.64 -10.94 -0.11
CA LEU A 32 -12.08 -10.32 1.14
C LEU A 32 -12.75 -8.97 0.91
N ALA A 33 -12.18 -8.13 0.03
CA ALA A 33 -12.78 -6.84 -0.32
C ALA A 33 -14.17 -7.00 -0.93
N LEU A 34 -14.33 -7.94 -1.85
CA LEU A 34 -15.64 -8.26 -2.45
C LEU A 34 -16.61 -8.82 -1.42
N LEU A 35 -16.16 -9.72 -0.55
CA LEU A 35 -16.98 -10.29 0.52
C LEU A 35 -17.51 -9.21 1.46
N PHE A 36 -16.64 -8.29 1.89
CA PHE A 36 -17.02 -7.20 2.79
C PHE A 36 -17.83 -6.10 2.09
N SER A 37 -17.71 -5.94 0.78
CA SER A 37 -18.54 -4.98 0.01
C SER A 37 -19.87 -5.56 -0.45
N ALA A 38 -20.06 -6.87 -0.46
CA ALA A 38 -21.30 -7.51 -0.90
C ALA A 38 -22.58 -7.00 -0.18
N PRO A 39 -22.58 -6.80 1.17
CA PRO A 39 -23.74 -6.24 1.85
C PRO A 39 -24.14 -4.84 1.39
N SER A 40 -23.16 -4.00 0.96
CA SER A 40 -23.47 -2.68 0.41
C SER A 40 -24.15 -2.75 -0.95
N ALA A 41 -23.75 -3.69 -1.80
CA ALA A 41 -24.41 -3.93 -3.07
C ALA A 41 -25.86 -4.41 -2.86
N LEU A 42 -26.10 -5.30 -1.89
CA LEU A 42 -27.46 -5.74 -1.52
C LEU A 42 -28.30 -4.58 -0.98
N GLY A 43 -27.73 -3.71 -0.14
CA GLY A 43 -28.43 -2.53 0.40
C GLY A 43 -28.83 -1.51 -0.66
N THR A 44 -28.11 -1.41 -1.79
CA THR A 44 -28.50 -0.55 -2.91
C THR A 44 -29.64 -1.12 -3.74
N LEU A 45 -29.72 -2.46 -3.85
CA LEU A 45 -30.79 -3.17 -4.58
C LEU A 45 -32.07 -3.33 -3.75
N HIS A 46 -31.91 -3.41 -2.43
CA HIS A 46 -32.99 -3.70 -1.48
C HIS A 46 -32.91 -2.71 -0.31
N PRO A 47 -33.79 -1.67 -0.29
CA PRO A 47 -33.77 -0.61 0.74
C PRO A 47 -33.91 -1.12 2.19
N GLU A 48 -34.55 -2.27 2.38
CA GLU A 48 -34.67 -2.91 3.70
C GLU A 48 -33.31 -3.32 4.31
N PHE A 49 -32.30 -3.47 3.48
CA PHE A 49 -30.92 -3.76 3.91
C PHE A 49 -29.99 -2.53 3.96
N ALA A 50 -30.54 -1.32 3.86
CA ALA A 50 -29.74 -0.09 3.84
C ALA A 50 -28.80 0.06 5.04
N ALA A 51 -29.14 -0.46 6.22
CA ALA A 51 -28.30 -0.47 7.39
C ALA A 51 -26.99 -1.27 7.18
N LEU A 52 -27.03 -2.32 6.34
CA LEU A 52 -25.85 -3.14 6.02
C LEU A 52 -24.82 -2.38 5.18
N THR A 53 -25.25 -1.36 4.42
CA THR A 53 -24.38 -0.53 3.59
C THR A 53 -23.31 0.19 4.43
N ASN A 54 -23.72 0.75 5.56
CA ASN A 54 -22.82 1.44 6.47
C ASN A 54 -21.86 0.47 7.18
N MET A 55 -22.35 -0.71 7.56
CA MET A 55 -21.52 -1.74 8.21
C MET A 55 -20.46 -2.29 7.28
N SER A 56 -20.77 -2.50 6.00
CA SER A 56 -19.79 -3.04 5.03
C SER A 56 -18.66 -2.06 4.74
N SER A 57 -18.93 -0.76 4.72
CA SER A 57 -17.91 0.27 4.55
C SER A 57 -16.88 0.23 5.68
N LEU A 58 -17.33 0.02 6.93
CA LEU A 58 -16.43 -0.13 8.08
C LEU A 58 -15.66 -1.47 8.03
N ALA A 59 -16.32 -2.55 7.61
CA ALA A 59 -15.70 -3.86 7.47
C ALA A 59 -14.55 -3.86 6.44
N THR A 60 -14.66 -3.06 5.39
CA THR A 60 -13.59 -2.90 4.39
C THR A 60 -12.29 -2.36 5.01
N LEU A 61 -12.37 -1.56 6.07
CA LEU A 61 -11.17 -1.07 6.79
C LEU A 61 -10.36 -2.20 7.44
N LEU A 62 -10.97 -3.35 7.73
CA LEU A 62 -10.27 -4.51 8.30
C LEU A 62 -9.31 -5.16 7.29
N ILE A 63 -9.41 -4.82 6.01
CA ILE A 63 -8.51 -5.32 4.96
C ILE A 63 -7.18 -4.56 4.99
N LEU A 64 -7.15 -3.29 5.43
CA LEU A 64 -5.94 -2.46 5.43
C LEU A 64 -4.74 -3.12 6.14
N PRO A 65 -4.87 -3.74 7.33
CA PRO A 65 -3.75 -4.43 7.95
C PRO A 65 -3.18 -5.57 7.10
N ILE A 66 -4.03 -6.31 6.40
CA ILE A 66 -3.61 -7.41 5.53
C ILE A 66 -2.87 -6.85 4.31
N GLN A 67 -3.37 -5.78 3.72
CA GLN A 67 -2.74 -5.12 2.58
C GLN A 67 -1.38 -4.51 2.97
N TYR A 68 -1.28 -3.85 4.12
CA TYR A 68 -0.02 -3.30 4.63
C TYR A 68 0.98 -4.41 4.97
N ALA A 69 0.52 -5.53 5.54
CA ALA A 69 1.38 -6.69 5.77
C ALA A 69 1.93 -7.26 4.46
N PHE A 70 1.11 -7.32 3.41
CA PHE A 70 1.56 -7.77 2.09
C PHE A 70 2.62 -6.82 1.50
N TYR A 71 2.45 -5.49 1.62
CA TYR A 71 3.49 -4.54 1.19
C TYR A 71 4.83 -4.78 1.92
N ASN A 72 4.76 -5.12 3.20
CA ASN A 72 5.94 -5.44 4.00
C ASN A 72 6.60 -6.77 3.60
N VAL A 73 5.82 -7.75 3.14
CA VAL A 73 6.38 -9.00 2.57
C VAL A 73 7.13 -8.71 1.28
N LEU A 74 6.62 -7.83 0.42
CA LEU A 74 7.34 -7.40 -0.78
C LEU A 74 8.65 -6.68 -0.45
N LEU A 75 8.66 -5.85 0.61
CA LEU A 75 9.88 -5.21 1.10
C LEU A 75 10.91 -6.23 1.61
N ARG A 76 10.48 -7.24 2.38
CA ARG A 76 11.35 -8.33 2.82
C ARG A 76 11.92 -9.13 1.65
N ALA A 77 11.11 -9.41 0.65
CA ALA A 77 11.55 -10.09 -0.56
C ALA A 77 12.63 -9.29 -1.32
N LEU A 78 12.55 -7.96 -1.35
CA LEU A 78 13.60 -7.08 -1.89
C LEU A 78 14.91 -7.18 -1.09
N ARG A 79 14.83 -7.47 0.20
CA ARG A 79 15.98 -7.68 1.09
C ARG A 79 16.53 -9.11 1.03
N SER A 80 16.02 -9.94 0.12
CA SER A 80 16.40 -11.36 -0.04
C SER A 80 16.07 -12.21 1.19
N GLU A 81 15.07 -11.84 1.97
CA GLU A 81 14.53 -12.66 3.04
C GLU A 81 13.63 -13.73 2.40
N ASP A 82 14.12 -14.99 2.38
CA ASP A 82 13.45 -16.10 1.71
C ASP A 82 12.46 -16.81 2.65
N GLU A 83 11.37 -16.14 2.98
CA GLU A 83 10.26 -16.70 3.76
C GLU A 83 9.04 -16.97 2.87
N SER A 84 8.20 -17.91 3.30
CA SER A 84 6.88 -18.07 2.69
C SER A 84 6.04 -16.82 2.89
N TRP A 85 5.60 -16.21 1.80
CA TRP A 85 4.84 -14.94 1.82
C TRP A 85 3.54 -15.05 2.63
N TRP A 86 2.91 -16.22 2.60
CA TRP A 86 1.71 -16.47 3.37
C TRP A 86 1.97 -16.45 4.89
N SER A 87 2.98 -17.18 5.35
CA SER A 87 3.33 -17.20 6.78
C SER A 87 3.83 -15.85 7.27
N ALA A 88 4.66 -15.17 6.48
CA ALA A 88 5.17 -13.84 6.80
C ALA A 88 4.04 -12.82 6.92
N THR A 89 3.10 -12.79 5.96
CA THR A 89 1.92 -11.91 6.03
C THR A 89 1.12 -12.15 7.30
N TRP A 90 0.82 -13.41 7.62
CA TRP A 90 0.03 -13.77 8.79
C TRP A 90 0.73 -13.42 10.11
N GLN A 91 2.03 -13.63 10.21
CA GLN A 91 2.84 -13.20 11.36
C GLN A 91 2.81 -11.69 11.56
N ILE A 92 2.97 -10.92 10.47
CA ILE A 92 2.94 -9.46 10.54
C ILE A 92 1.55 -8.98 10.96
N VAL A 93 0.49 -9.52 10.35
CA VAL A 93 -0.89 -9.19 10.71
C VAL A 93 -1.16 -9.49 12.18
N SER A 94 -0.83 -10.70 12.66
CA SER A 94 -1.13 -11.11 14.04
C SER A 94 -0.42 -10.25 15.08
N LYS A 95 0.80 -9.80 14.80
CA LYS A 95 1.61 -9.00 15.74
C LYS A 95 1.29 -7.50 15.68
N GLN A 96 0.93 -6.96 14.51
CA GLN A 96 0.86 -5.52 14.28
C GLN A 96 -0.51 -5.05 13.77
N PHE A 97 -1.54 -5.88 13.85
CA PHE A 97 -2.88 -5.57 13.33
C PHE A 97 -3.38 -4.19 13.78
N GLY A 98 -3.34 -3.92 15.10
CA GLY A 98 -3.85 -2.67 15.66
C GLY A 98 -3.09 -1.44 15.16
N ARG A 99 -1.77 -1.56 14.97
CA ARG A 99 -0.94 -0.45 14.46
C ARG A 99 -1.25 -0.13 13.00
N PHE A 100 -1.34 -1.15 12.16
CA PHE A 100 -1.69 -0.97 10.75
C PHE A 100 -3.13 -0.49 10.57
N PHE A 101 -4.05 -1.00 11.37
CA PHE A 101 -5.43 -0.53 11.37
C PHE A 101 -5.52 0.94 11.78
N LEU A 102 -4.86 1.33 12.86
CA LEU A 102 -4.83 2.72 13.34
C LEU A 102 -4.16 3.65 12.32
N ALA A 103 -3.05 3.22 11.72
CA ALA A 103 -2.36 3.99 10.69
C ALA A 103 -3.27 4.21 9.47
N GLY A 104 -3.88 3.16 8.95
CA GLY A 104 -4.80 3.23 7.82
C GLY A 104 -6.00 4.13 8.12
N LEU A 105 -6.60 3.98 9.29
CA LEU A 105 -7.73 4.80 9.74
C LEU A 105 -7.37 6.29 9.83
N LEU A 106 -6.24 6.63 10.47
CA LEU A 106 -5.79 8.02 10.58
C LEU A 106 -5.46 8.64 9.23
N ILE A 107 -4.75 7.90 8.37
CA ILE A 107 -4.43 8.36 7.01
C ILE A 107 -5.70 8.58 6.22
N MET A 108 -6.66 7.66 6.29
CA MET A 108 -7.95 7.78 5.60
C MET A 108 -8.71 9.03 6.07
N ILE A 109 -8.86 9.23 7.38
CA ILE A 109 -9.57 10.40 7.94
C ILE A 109 -8.91 11.70 7.46
N LEU A 110 -7.58 11.81 7.57
CA LEU A 110 -6.84 12.99 7.13
C LEU A 110 -6.99 13.24 5.63
N THR A 111 -6.89 12.17 4.83
CA THR A 111 -7.01 12.26 3.36
C THR A 111 -8.40 12.74 2.95
N VAL A 112 -9.45 12.20 3.58
CA VAL A 112 -10.84 12.62 3.33
C VAL A 112 -11.07 14.08 3.73
N LEU A 113 -10.67 14.47 4.94
CA LEU A 113 -10.87 15.84 5.43
C LEU A 113 -10.16 16.88 4.53
N ILE A 114 -8.90 16.63 4.20
CA ILE A 114 -8.14 17.54 3.34
C ILE A 114 -8.61 17.45 1.89
N GLY A 115 -9.04 16.28 1.43
CA GLY A 115 -9.62 16.10 0.10
C GLY A 115 -10.85 16.95 -0.10
N ILE A 116 -11.76 17.00 0.86
CA ILE A 116 -12.97 17.85 0.81
C ILE A 116 -12.59 19.33 0.72
N VAL A 117 -11.68 19.79 1.59
CA VAL A 117 -11.26 21.21 1.66
C VAL A 117 -10.52 21.66 0.40
N THR A 118 -9.74 20.76 -0.21
CA THR A 118 -8.85 21.08 -1.35
C THR A 118 -9.37 20.57 -2.70
N LEU A 119 -10.64 20.18 -2.79
CA LEU A 119 -11.24 19.59 -4.00
C LEU A 119 -10.42 18.39 -4.55
N GLY A 120 -9.85 17.59 -3.65
CA GLY A 120 -9.10 16.37 -3.97
C GLY A 120 -7.59 16.55 -4.16
N ILE A 121 -7.09 17.73 -4.49
CA ILE A 121 -5.65 17.96 -4.75
C ILE A 121 -4.81 17.63 -3.51
N GLY A 122 -5.23 18.11 -2.35
CA GLY A 122 -4.53 17.83 -1.08
C GLY A 122 -4.55 16.35 -0.70
N ALA A 123 -5.60 15.61 -1.06
CA ALA A 123 -5.67 14.17 -0.83
C ALA A 123 -4.57 13.42 -1.58
N ILE A 124 -4.30 13.79 -2.84
CA ILE A 124 -3.22 13.20 -3.64
C ILE A 124 -1.85 13.48 -2.98
N ILE A 125 -1.61 14.74 -2.58
CA ILE A 125 -0.35 15.12 -1.91
C ILE A 125 -0.15 14.33 -0.61
N LEU A 126 -1.22 14.13 0.18
CA LEU A 126 -1.17 13.36 1.41
C LEU A 126 -0.97 11.86 1.16
N ALA A 127 -1.60 11.30 0.13
CA ALA A 127 -1.41 9.90 -0.24
C ALA A 127 0.08 9.61 -0.50
N TYR A 128 0.77 10.49 -1.23
CA TYR A 128 2.22 10.38 -1.42
C TYR A 128 3.02 10.66 -0.14
N ALA A 129 2.59 11.62 0.67
CA ALA A 129 3.28 11.95 1.92
C ALA A 129 3.26 10.79 2.93
N TYR A 130 2.21 9.97 2.94
CA TYR A 130 2.04 8.87 3.87
C TYR A 130 2.25 7.49 3.25
N SER A 131 2.70 7.42 2.01
CA SER A 131 2.91 6.16 1.27
C SER A 131 3.96 5.24 1.91
N MET A 132 4.91 5.80 2.68
CA MET A 132 5.98 5.04 3.33
C MET A 132 5.61 4.54 4.74
N VAL A 133 4.46 4.93 5.30
CA VAL A 133 4.04 4.56 6.66
C VAL A 133 4.01 3.04 6.88
N PRO A 134 3.47 2.20 5.97
CA PRO A 134 3.47 0.75 6.18
C PRO A 134 4.86 0.17 6.38
N TYR A 135 5.84 0.62 5.59
CA TYR A 135 7.23 0.15 5.66
C TYR A 135 7.93 0.62 6.94
N LEU A 136 7.71 1.88 7.33
CA LEU A 136 8.27 2.45 8.57
C LEU A 136 7.76 1.74 9.82
N LEU A 137 6.48 1.37 9.86
CA LEU A 137 5.91 0.63 11.00
C LEU A 137 6.47 -0.78 11.14
N LEU A 138 6.97 -1.38 10.05
CA LEU A 138 7.69 -2.66 10.10
C LEU A 138 9.13 -2.47 10.59
N ASP A 139 9.86 -1.52 9.96
CA ASP A 139 11.28 -1.32 10.22
C ASP A 139 11.57 -0.74 11.61
N TYR A 140 10.64 0.06 12.13
CA TYR A 140 10.75 0.75 13.42
C TYR A 140 9.55 0.39 14.31
N PRO A 141 9.55 -0.81 14.93
CA PRO A 141 8.43 -1.26 15.76
C PRO A 141 8.20 -0.39 17.01
N GLU A 142 9.21 0.37 17.44
CA GLU A 142 9.16 1.29 18.58
C GLU A 142 8.40 2.59 18.27
N LEU A 143 8.33 3.01 16.99
CA LEU A 143 7.65 4.25 16.62
C LEU A 143 6.14 4.14 16.83
N SER A 144 5.55 5.18 17.38
CA SER A 144 4.09 5.35 17.36
C SER A 144 3.61 5.61 15.92
N VAL A 145 2.32 5.37 15.66
CA VAL A 145 1.72 5.63 14.34
C VAL A 145 1.89 7.10 13.92
N ARG A 146 1.78 8.04 14.86
CA ARG A 146 1.95 9.48 14.57
C ARG A 146 3.39 9.82 14.20
N GLU A 147 4.36 9.23 14.87
CA GLU A 147 5.78 9.40 14.55
C GLU A 147 6.11 8.80 13.19
N ALA A 148 5.60 7.60 12.87
CA ALA A 148 5.75 7.00 11.55
C ALA A 148 5.13 7.86 10.44
N MET A 149 3.96 8.48 10.68
CA MET A 149 3.36 9.43 9.74
C MET A 149 4.22 10.70 9.57
N LYS A 150 4.75 11.25 10.66
CA LYS A 150 5.65 12.40 10.61
C LYS A 150 6.90 12.06 9.80
N LEU A 151 7.55 10.95 10.13
CA LEU A 151 8.77 10.48 9.46
C LEU A 151 8.51 10.20 7.97
N SER A 152 7.40 9.54 7.61
CA SER A 152 7.02 9.32 6.20
C SER A 152 6.90 10.63 5.43
N ARG A 153 6.25 11.65 6.03
CA ARG A 153 6.10 12.98 5.43
C ARG A 153 7.45 13.69 5.25
N GLU A 154 8.36 13.55 6.19
CA GLU A 154 9.71 14.11 6.13
C GLU A 154 10.53 13.39 5.07
N MET A 155 10.55 12.07 5.04
CA MET A 155 11.25 11.26 4.03
C MET A 155 10.80 11.56 2.60
N THR A 156 9.50 11.70 2.38
CA THR A 156 8.95 11.98 1.05
C THR A 156 9.03 13.46 0.64
N ARG A 157 9.53 14.33 1.52
CA ARG A 157 9.67 15.75 1.20
C ARG A 157 10.75 15.95 0.14
N GLY A 158 10.36 16.54 -0.98
CA GLY A 158 11.22 16.71 -2.16
C GLY A 158 11.06 15.60 -3.20
N TYR A 159 10.63 14.39 -2.78
CA TYR A 159 10.56 13.19 -3.63
C TYR A 159 9.14 12.76 -4.05
N LYS A 160 8.12 13.56 -3.71
CA LYS A 160 6.72 13.24 -4.07
C LYS A 160 6.50 13.23 -5.58
N TRP A 161 7.22 14.09 -6.30
CA TRP A 161 7.17 14.11 -7.76
C TRP A 161 7.77 12.85 -8.36
N ASP A 162 8.87 12.35 -7.83
CA ASP A 162 9.51 11.13 -8.31
C ASP A 162 8.62 9.91 -8.08
N LEU A 163 7.94 9.86 -6.91
CA LEU A 163 6.90 8.84 -6.64
C LEU A 163 5.73 8.94 -7.62
N PHE A 164 5.26 10.15 -7.90
CA PHE A 164 4.21 10.37 -8.88
C PHE A 164 4.63 9.91 -10.27
N VAL A 165 5.85 10.25 -10.69
CA VAL A 165 6.41 9.81 -11.99
C VAL A 165 6.56 8.30 -12.02
N LEU A 166 6.99 7.67 -10.92
CA LEU A 166 7.03 6.21 -10.80
C LEU A 166 5.65 5.59 -11.05
N ASP A 167 4.62 6.10 -10.38
CA ASP A 167 3.25 5.62 -10.57
C ASP A 167 2.73 5.87 -11.99
N LEU A 168 3.09 7.01 -12.59
CA LEU A 168 2.71 7.32 -13.98
C LEU A 168 3.28 6.30 -14.98
N THR A 169 4.43 5.69 -14.69
CA THR A 169 4.98 4.62 -15.55
C THR A 169 4.13 3.35 -15.58
N PHE A 170 3.20 3.21 -14.64
CA PHE A 170 2.25 2.09 -14.60
C PHE A 170 0.93 2.38 -15.33
N ILE A 171 0.74 3.59 -15.89
CA ILE A 171 -0.54 3.97 -16.54
C ILE A 171 -0.91 3.04 -17.69
N GLY A 172 0.08 2.57 -18.46
CA GLY A 172 -0.15 1.59 -19.53
C GLY A 172 -0.67 0.24 -18.99
N TRP A 173 -0.20 -0.18 -17.83
CA TRP A 173 -0.65 -1.38 -17.14
C TRP A 173 -2.07 -1.22 -16.58
N ILE A 174 -2.43 -0.01 -16.12
CA ILE A 174 -3.79 0.30 -15.66
C ILE A 174 -4.77 0.19 -16.84
N ILE A 175 -4.40 0.67 -18.02
CA ILE A 175 -5.21 0.49 -19.23
C ILE A 175 -5.40 -1.00 -19.55
N LEU A 176 -4.35 -1.80 -19.42
CA LEU A 176 -4.43 -3.26 -19.59
C LEU A 176 -5.36 -3.90 -18.53
N CYS A 177 -5.35 -3.43 -17.29
CA CYS A 177 -6.28 -3.89 -16.26
C CYS A 177 -7.75 -3.62 -16.66
N ILE A 178 -8.04 -2.46 -17.24
CA ILE A 178 -9.39 -2.13 -17.73
C ILE A 178 -9.78 -3.08 -18.88
N LEU A 179 -8.90 -3.30 -19.84
CA LEU A 179 -9.13 -4.19 -20.99
C LEU A 179 -9.34 -5.67 -20.58
N THR A 180 -8.72 -6.09 -19.48
CA THR A 180 -8.85 -7.45 -18.93
C THR A 180 -9.97 -7.57 -17.88
N LEU A 181 -10.92 -6.60 -17.85
CA LEU A 181 -12.02 -6.56 -16.88
C LEU A 181 -11.55 -6.68 -15.42
N GLY A 182 -10.38 -6.10 -15.11
CA GLY A 182 -9.80 -6.06 -13.77
C GLY A 182 -8.88 -7.23 -13.42
N ILE A 183 -8.81 -8.29 -14.22
CA ILE A 183 -7.90 -9.44 -13.93
C ILE A 183 -6.44 -8.99 -13.85
N GLY A 184 -6.05 -8.03 -14.67
CA GLY A 184 -4.69 -7.46 -14.66
C GLY A 184 -4.24 -6.91 -13.31
N VAL A 185 -5.16 -6.48 -12.44
CA VAL A 185 -4.86 -5.93 -11.10
C VAL A 185 -4.11 -6.95 -10.23
N LEU A 186 -4.38 -8.26 -10.40
CA LEU A 186 -3.74 -9.33 -9.65
C LEU A 186 -2.20 -9.34 -9.83
N PHE A 187 -1.72 -8.83 -10.96
CA PHE A 187 -0.30 -8.79 -11.30
C PHE A 187 0.27 -7.37 -11.20
N VAL A 188 -0.51 -6.36 -11.56
CA VAL A 188 -0.06 -4.96 -11.60
C VAL A 188 0.10 -4.40 -10.18
N GLU A 189 -0.83 -4.69 -9.28
CA GLU A 189 -0.76 -4.20 -7.89
C GLU A 189 0.50 -4.69 -7.16
N PRO A 190 0.82 -6.02 -7.07
CA PRO A 190 2.07 -6.47 -6.47
C PRO A 190 3.32 -5.87 -7.12
N TYR A 191 3.30 -5.70 -8.44
CA TYR A 191 4.41 -5.12 -9.18
C TYR A 191 4.64 -3.65 -8.83
N GLN A 192 3.57 -2.86 -8.75
CA GLN A 192 3.64 -1.46 -8.35
C GLN A 192 4.10 -1.31 -6.88
N GLN A 193 3.59 -2.15 -5.98
CA GLN A 193 3.98 -2.11 -4.57
C GLN A 193 5.43 -2.55 -4.35
N ALA A 194 5.93 -3.53 -5.10
CA ALA A 194 7.34 -3.90 -5.07
C ALA A 194 8.24 -2.76 -5.57
N ALA A 195 7.82 -2.01 -6.60
CA ALA A 195 8.55 -0.83 -7.07
C ALA A 195 8.55 0.30 -6.02
N ARG A 196 7.43 0.50 -5.31
CA ARG A 196 7.36 1.46 -4.19
C ARG A 196 8.20 1.03 -2.99
N ALA A 197 8.28 -0.28 -2.70
CA ALA A 197 9.17 -0.79 -1.67
C ALA A 197 10.65 -0.57 -2.02
N ALA A 198 11.03 -0.74 -3.29
CA ALA A 198 12.38 -0.41 -3.77
C ALA A 198 12.70 1.09 -3.66
N PHE A 199 11.71 1.94 -3.93
CA PHE A 199 11.81 3.38 -3.74
C PHE A 199 12.00 3.75 -2.25
N TYR A 200 11.28 3.09 -1.34
CA TYR A 200 11.46 3.26 0.10
C TYR A 200 12.88 2.92 0.56
N GLU A 201 13.47 1.83 0.05
CA GLU A 201 14.85 1.45 0.37
C GLU A 201 15.86 2.53 -0.06
N ASP A 202 15.66 3.15 -1.21
CA ASP A 202 16.52 4.24 -1.67
C ASP A 202 16.35 5.50 -0.80
N LEU A 203 15.11 5.88 -0.46
CA LEU A 203 14.84 6.99 0.45
C LEU A 203 15.51 6.80 1.82
N LYS A 204 15.42 5.57 2.34
CA LYS A 204 16.03 5.22 3.62
C LYS A 204 17.56 5.36 3.56
N ARG A 205 18.17 4.94 2.46
CA ARG A 205 19.62 5.04 2.25
C ARG A 205 20.08 6.49 2.13
N ASP A 206 19.37 7.30 1.35
CA ASP A 206 19.71 8.71 1.16
C ASP A 206 19.67 9.48 2.49
N ARG A 207 18.70 9.18 3.37
CA ARG A 207 18.59 9.80 4.70
C ARG A 207 19.72 9.41 5.66
N ILE A 208 20.13 8.14 5.63
CA ILE A 208 21.26 7.68 6.46
C ILE A 208 22.55 8.40 6.05
N VAL A 209 22.75 8.66 4.76
CA VAL A 209 23.92 9.41 4.26
C VAL A 209 23.85 10.88 4.72
N GLU A 210 22.68 11.53 4.62
CA GLU A 210 22.50 12.92 5.08
C GLU A 210 22.77 13.10 6.58
N GLU A 211 22.41 12.10 7.42
CA GLU A 211 22.68 12.13 8.87
C GLU A 211 24.16 11.94 9.22
N HIS A 212 24.94 11.27 8.37
CA HIS A 212 26.38 11.06 8.60
C HIS A 212 27.24 12.25 8.12
N ASP A 213 26.70 13.07 7.22
CA ASP A 213 27.40 14.23 6.65
C ASP A 213 27.17 15.53 7.45
N GLN A 214 26.36 15.49 8.55
CA GLN A 214 26.08 16.61 9.47
C GLN A 214 26.82 16.43 10.81
#